data_25e7a5256d72113f289f66ebb0d3036d
#
_entry.id   25e7a5256d72113f289f66ebb0d3036d
#
_cell.length_a   1.000
_cell.length_b   1.000
_cell.length_c   1.000
_cell.angle_alpha   90.00
_cell.angle_beta   90.00
_cell.angle_gamma   90.00
#
_symmetry.space_group_name_H-M   'P 1'
#
loop_
_entity.id
_entity.type
_entity.pdbx_description
1 polymer ?
#
loop_
_entity_poly.entity_id
_entity_poly.type
_entity_poly.pdbx_seq_one_letter_code
_entity_poly.pdbx_strand_id
1 'polypeptide(L)'
;MVASTPQPPSGGMVGKKELLQWASQASGRIVTKFDELKDGDVLLRCMKETWPAAYDRCRRKGQPRSVSGNFELMGNMFDHLELPKSVLDTRGIQHASFKSCYNFLVMAFFLKNLATHSDFSVDFTHPVDSKLAAFLQAPESVASLHKGGALAPPGGGSAPETSSRAAPSSARSRRDATPRERSSAARRDRDDA
;
A
#
# COMPACT_ATOMS: atom_id res chain seq x y z
N MET A 1 8.65 -23.64 1.82
CA MET A 1 9.93 -22.99 2.20
C MET A 1 9.58 -21.65 2.79
N VAL A 2 9.70 -21.48 4.09
CA VAL A 2 9.42 -20.22 4.78
C VAL A 2 10.67 -19.37 4.63
N ALA A 3 10.58 -18.27 3.88
CA ALA A 3 11.68 -17.32 3.76
C ALA A 3 11.91 -16.69 5.14
N SER A 4 13.04 -17.00 5.75
CA SER A 4 13.45 -16.34 7.00
C SER A 4 13.63 -14.86 6.71
N THR A 5 12.76 -14.04 7.28
CA THR A 5 12.93 -12.59 7.31
C THR A 5 14.23 -12.31 8.05
N PRO A 6 15.20 -11.61 7.46
CA PRO A 6 16.43 -11.29 8.18
C PRO A 6 16.07 -10.39 9.36
N GLN A 7 16.43 -10.88 10.54
CA GLN A 7 16.29 -10.13 11.77
C GLN A 7 17.16 -8.86 11.66
N PRO A 8 16.62 -7.66 11.93
CA PRO A 8 17.44 -6.46 11.93
C PRO A 8 18.57 -6.63 12.95
N PRO A 9 19.78 -6.11 12.67
CA PRO A 9 20.88 -6.18 13.63
C PRO A 9 20.45 -5.43 14.90
N SER A 10 20.31 -6.18 15.98
CA SER A 10 20.04 -5.61 17.30
C SER A 10 21.19 -4.67 17.66
N GLY A 11 20.97 -3.35 17.61
CA GLY A 11 21.94 -2.33 18.01
C GLY A 11 22.89 -1.83 16.90
N GLY A 12 22.62 -2.10 15.62
CA GLY A 12 23.42 -1.58 14.51
C GLY A 12 22.83 -0.32 13.90
N MET A 13 23.68 0.60 13.42
CA MET A 13 23.26 1.76 12.65
C MET A 13 22.81 1.30 11.24
N VAL A 14 21.65 1.77 10.79
CA VAL A 14 21.12 1.49 9.45
C VAL A 14 21.51 2.61 8.51
N GLY A 15 22.21 2.26 7.43
CA GLY A 15 22.64 3.19 6.40
C GLY A 15 22.07 2.89 5.03
N LYS A 16 22.63 3.56 4.03
CA LYS A 16 22.23 3.39 2.61
C LYS A 16 22.27 1.93 2.18
N LYS A 17 23.32 1.19 2.53
CA LYS A 17 23.54 -0.19 2.08
C LYS A 17 22.44 -1.13 2.62
N GLU A 18 22.16 -1.03 3.90
CA GLU A 18 21.17 -1.83 4.61
C GLU A 18 19.75 -1.54 4.07
N LEU A 19 19.44 -0.26 3.82
CA LEU A 19 18.17 0.15 3.22
C LEU A 19 17.99 -0.36 1.80
N LEU A 20 19.02 -0.32 0.95
CA LEU A 20 18.95 -0.87 -0.40
C LEU A 20 18.85 -2.40 -0.40
N GLN A 21 19.53 -3.07 0.53
CA GLN A 21 19.41 -4.51 0.71
C GLN A 21 17.98 -4.89 1.14
N TRP A 22 17.41 -4.16 2.10
CA TRP A 22 16.03 -4.35 2.50
C TRP A 22 15.06 -4.09 1.34
N ALA A 23 15.25 -3.00 0.60
CA ALA A 23 14.42 -2.68 -0.57
C ALA A 23 14.48 -3.78 -1.64
N SER A 24 15.66 -4.40 -1.81
CA SER A 24 15.82 -5.55 -2.71
C SER A 24 14.97 -6.73 -2.27
N GLN A 25 14.95 -7.03 -0.98
CA GLN A 25 14.15 -8.13 -0.42
C GLN A 25 12.66 -7.84 -0.50
N ALA A 26 12.24 -6.64 -0.06
CA ALA A 26 10.83 -6.24 -0.05
C ALA A 26 10.23 -6.14 -1.46
N SER A 27 11.03 -5.72 -2.44
CA SER A 27 10.57 -5.59 -3.83
C SER A 27 10.71 -6.87 -4.66
N GLY A 28 11.53 -7.83 -4.22
CA GLY A 28 11.93 -8.99 -5.01
C GLY A 28 12.80 -8.64 -6.21
N ARG A 29 13.48 -7.49 -6.20
CA ARG A 29 14.42 -7.02 -7.25
C ARG A 29 15.77 -6.72 -6.64
N ILE A 30 16.84 -6.92 -7.39
CA ILE A 30 18.17 -6.48 -6.97
C ILE A 30 18.24 -4.96 -7.07
N VAL A 31 18.51 -4.30 -5.95
CA VAL A 31 18.62 -2.84 -5.84
C VAL A 31 19.96 -2.51 -5.17
N THR A 32 20.86 -1.89 -5.92
CA THR A 32 22.21 -1.56 -5.47
C THR A 32 22.48 -0.05 -5.42
N LYS A 33 21.64 0.72 -6.14
CA LYS A 33 21.78 2.18 -6.28
C LYS A 33 20.41 2.86 -6.22
N PHE A 34 20.40 4.13 -5.82
CA PHE A 34 19.18 4.93 -5.84
C PHE A 34 18.64 5.21 -7.26
N ASP A 35 19.50 5.11 -8.29
CA ASP A 35 19.07 5.20 -9.68
C ASP A 35 18.01 4.16 -10.07
N GLU A 36 18.01 3.03 -9.42
CA GLU A 36 17.05 1.93 -9.64
C GLU A 36 15.67 2.18 -9.00
N LEU A 37 15.54 3.29 -8.24
CA LEU A 37 14.28 3.73 -7.62
C LEU A 37 13.51 4.74 -8.45
N LYS A 38 14.12 5.28 -9.52
CA LYS A 38 13.60 6.43 -10.30
C LYS A 38 12.23 6.20 -10.92
N ASP A 39 11.91 4.98 -11.29
CA ASP A 39 10.63 4.61 -11.88
C ASP A 39 9.51 4.40 -10.84
N GLY A 40 9.85 4.40 -9.55
CA GLY A 40 8.92 4.21 -8.44
C GLY A 40 8.42 2.76 -8.26
N ASP A 41 8.75 1.80 -9.15
CA ASP A 41 8.25 0.42 -9.05
C ASP A 41 8.77 -0.27 -7.77
N VAL A 42 10.06 -0.14 -7.49
CA VAL A 42 10.68 -0.70 -6.27
C VAL A 42 10.02 -0.10 -5.02
N LEU A 43 9.85 1.22 -4.99
CA LEU A 43 9.27 1.92 -3.84
C LEU A 43 7.82 1.52 -3.62
N LEU A 44 7.05 1.40 -4.70
CA LEU A 44 5.67 0.96 -4.65
C LEU A 44 5.54 -0.48 -4.13
N ARG A 45 6.48 -1.37 -4.48
CA ARG A 45 6.54 -2.73 -3.93
C ARG A 45 6.88 -2.73 -2.45
N CYS A 46 7.81 -1.89 -2.00
CA CYS A 46 8.10 -1.71 -0.58
C CYS A 46 6.85 -1.21 0.18
N MET A 47 6.10 -0.27 -0.39
CA MET A 47 4.83 0.17 0.19
C MET A 47 3.78 -0.95 0.23
N LYS A 48 3.66 -1.75 -0.83
CA LYS A 48 2.76 -2.90 -0.85
C LYS A 48 3.11 -3.91 0.23
N GLU A 49 4.40 -4.17 0.44
CA GLU A 49 4.88 -5.08 1.48
C GLU A 49 4.59 -4.55 2.90
N THR A 50 4.68 -3.24 3.08
CA THR A 50 4.41 -2.59 4.38
C THR A 50 2.91 -2.42 4.62
N TRP A 51 2.12 -2.02 3.61
CA TRP A 51 0.70 -1.69 3.72
C TRP A 51 -0.14 -2.41 2.66
N PRO A 52 -0.27 -3.74 2.73
CA PRO A 52 -0.94 -4.52 1.68
C PRO A 52 -2.40 -4.13 1.47
N ALA A 53 -3.18 -3.89 2.52
CA ALA A 53 -4.58 -3.52 2.39
C ALA A 53 -4.77 -2.10 1.80
N ALA A 54 -3.89 -1.15 2.15
CA ALA A 54 -3.92 0.19 1.54
C ALA A 54 -3.56 0.12 0.05
N TYR A 55 -2.57 -0.69 -0.32
CA TYR A 55 -2.21 -0.92 -1.71
C TYR A 55 -3.39 -1.46 -2.51
N ASP A 56 -4.06 -2.50 -2.03
CA ASP A 56 -5.21 -3.11 -2.72
C ASP A 56 -6.40 -2.15 -2.81
N ARG A 57 -6.62 -1.33 -1.79
CA ARG A 57 -7.66 -0.31 -1.75
C ARG A 57 -7.42 0.82 -2.74
N CYS A 58 -6.18 1.33 -2.80
CA CYS A 58 -5.82 2.45 -3.66
C CYS A 58 -5.60 2.04 -5.12
N ARG A 59 -5.29 0.78 -5.37
CA ARG A 59 -5.11 0.23 -6.70
C ARG A 59 -6.44 0.15 -7.42
N ARG A 60 -6.77 1.17 -8.21
CA ARG A 60 -7.85 1.09 -9.19
C ARG A 60 -7.51 0.01 -10.23
N LYS A 61 -8.47 -0.57 -10.90
CA LYS A 61 -8.39 -1.66 -11.88
C LYS A 61 -7.02 -1.79 -12.60
N GLY A 62 -6.19 -2.73 -12.15
CA GLY A 62 -4.91 -3.05 -12.76
C GLY A 62 -3.68 -2.52 -11.98
N GLN A 63 -2.51 -3.05 -12.34
CA GLN A 63 -1.24 -2.49 -11.83
C GLN A 63 -0.85 -1.28 -12.67
N PRO A 64 -0.25 -0.24 -12.07
CA PRO A 64 0.31 0.86 -12.85
C PRO A 64 1.39 0.30 -13.80
N ARG A 65 1.35 0.75 -15.07
CA ARG A 65 2.30 0.32 -16.12
C ARG A 65 3.23 1.43 -16.55
N SER A 66 3.21 2.55 -15.85
CA SER A 66 4.01 3.73 -16.17
C SER A 66 4.62 4.33 -14.91
N VAL A 67 5.70 5.04 -15.08
CA VAL A 67 6.37 5.80 -14.00
C VAL A 67 5.37 6.75 -13.32
N SER A 68 4.60 7.50 -14.11
CA SER A 68 3.59 8.41 -13.57
C SER A 68 2.53 7.67 -12.76
N GLY A 69 2.05 6.52 -13.25
CA GLY A 69 1.07 5.70 -12.55
C GLY A 69 1.59 5.14 -11.22
N ASN A 70 2.89 4.79 -11.15
CA ASN A 70 3.51 4.35 -9.90
C ASN A 70 3.47 5.47 -8.84
N PHE A 71 3.86 6.69 -9.22
CA PHE A 71 3.86 7.83 -8.30
C PHE A 71 2.45 8.31 -7.95
N GLU A 72 1.50 8.25 -8.88
CA GLU A 72 0.09 8.53 -8.61
C GLU A 72 -0.48 7.56 -7.56
N LEU A 73 -0.23 6.26 -7.72
CA LEU A 73 -0.67 5.26 -6.76
C LEU A 73 -0.02 5.46 -5.39
N MET A 74 1.29 5.75 -5.35
CA MET A 74 1.97 6.10 -4.09
C MET A 74 1.35 7.34 -3.44
N GLY A 75 1.04 8.37 -4.21
CA GLY A 75 0.36 9.57 -3.71
C GLY A 75 -0.99 9.25 -3.07
N ASN A 76 -1.80 8.44 -3.74
CA ASN A 76 -3.10 7.98 -3.21
C ASN A 76 -2.94 7.16 -1.91
N MET A 77 -1.89 6.33 -1.82
CA MET A 77 -1.58 5.61 -0.58
C MET A 77 -1.12 6.56 0.53
N PHE A 78 -0.29 7.57 0.23
CA PHE A 78 0.13 8.57 1.20
C PHE A 78 -1.06 9.33 1.78
N ASP A 79 -2.01 9.74 0.94
CA ASP A 79 -3.23 10.42 1.38
C ASP A 79 -4.12 9.50 2.25
N HIS A 80 -4.28 8.25 1.83
CA HIS A 80 -5.08 7.28 2.57
C HIS A 80 -4.48 6.94 3.95
N LEU A 81 -3.16 6.78 4.02
CA LEU A 81 -2.42 6.41 5.21
C LEU A 81 -2.05 7.62 6.09
N GLU A 82 -2.33 8.84 5.63
CA GLU A 82 -1.95 10.10 6.30
C GLU A 82 -0.43 10.21 6.54
N LEU A 83 0.36 9.72 5.57
CA LEU A 83 1.82 9.81 5.63
C LEU A 83 2.30 11.24 5.35
N PRO A 84 3.48 11.62 5.87
CA PRO A 84 4.03 12.96 5.64
C PRO A 84 4.37 13.16 4.16
N LYS A 85 3.63 14.03 3.46
CA LYS A 85 3.79 14.28 2.01
C LYS A 85 5.19 14.75 1.63
N SER A 86 5.93 15.36 2.54
CA SER A 86 7.32 15.79 2.31
C SER A 86 8.27 14.63 2.00
N VAL A 87 7.91 13.40 2.38
CA VAL A 87 8.71 12.19 2.11
C VAL A 87 8.52 11.70 0.68
N LEU A 88 7.34 11.90 0.08
CA LEU A 88 7.08 11.58 -1.32
C LEU A 88 7.53 12.73 -2.23
N ASP A 89 8.80 13.06 -2.21
CA ASP A 89 9.40 13.98 -3.17
C ASP A 89 9.62 13.27 -4.52
N THR A 90 8.56 13.21 -5.32
CA THR A 90 8.56 12.54 -6.63
C THR A 90 9.69 13.04 -7.52
N ARG A 91 9.92 14.37 -7.58
CA ARG A 91 10.96 14.95 -8.41
C ARG A 91 12.35 14.54 -7.93
N GLY A 92 12.61 14.66 -6.64
CA GLY A 92 13.87 14.24 -6.04
C GLY A 92 14.14 12.74 -6.25
N ILE A 93 13.13 11.89 -6.11
CA ILE A 93 13.24 10.44 -6.34
C ILE A 93 13.57 10.16 -7.81
N GLN A 94 12.88 10.79 -8.77
CA GLN A 94 13.13 10.63 -10.21
C GLN A 94 14.53 11.08 -10.62
N HIS A 95 15.15 12.00 -9.88
CA HIS A 95 16.54 12.41 -10.05
C HIS A 95 17.52 11.62 -9.19
N ALA A 96 17.09 10.55 -8.51
CA ALA A 96 17.88 9.76 -7.56
C ALA A 96 18.56 10.61 -6.48
N SER A 97 17.90 11.68 -6.03
CA SER A 97 18.38 12.50 -4.91
C SER A 97 18.59 11.62 -3.68
N PHE A 98 19.78 11.70 -3.11
CA PHE A 98 20.11 10.95 -1.89
C PHE A 98 19.07 11.19 -0.81
N LYS A 99 18.77 12.45 -0.51
CA LYS A 99 17.84 12.84 0.56
C LYS A 99 16.44 12.25 0.35
N SER A 100 15.89 12.39 -0.86
CA SER A 100 14.52 11.95 -1.17
C SER A 100 14.40 10.44 -1.15
N CYS A 101 15.33 9.71 -1.77
CA CYS A 101 15.35 8.25 -1.77
C CYS A 101 15.61 7.69 -0.37
N TYR A 102 16.56 8.28 0.37
CA TYR A 102 16.92 7.85 1.71
C TYR A 102 15.74 8.00 2.68
N ASN A 103 15.12 9.19 2.76
CA ASN A 103 13.98 9.42 3.64
C ASN A 103 12.80 8.49 3.34
N PHE A 104 12.52 8.23 2.06
CA PHE A 104 11.46 7.30 1.69
C PHE A 104 11.76 5.88 2.19
N LEU A 105 12.98 5.39 1.96
CA LEU A 105 13.37 4.05 2.40
C LEU A 105 13.42 3.94 3.92
N VAL A 106 13.90 4.97 4.63
CA VAL A 106 13.88 5.03 6.10
C VAL A 106 12.45 4.89 6.62
N MET A 107 11.51 5.65 6.07
CA MET A 107 10.10 5.57 6.47
C MET A 107 9.54 4.16 6.28
N ALA A 108 9.67 3.61 5.08
CA ALA A 108 9.09 2.31 4.77
C ALA A 108 9.76 1.18 5.56
N PHE A 109 11.08 1.21 5.72
CA PHE A 109 11.84 0.26 6.53
C PHE A 109 11.43 0.31 8.01
N PHE A 110 11.40 1.51 8.59
CA PHE A 110 11.05 1.68 10.00
C PHE A 110 9.64 1.17 10.29
N LEU A 111 8.66 1.58 9.47
CA LEU A 111 7.27 1.18 9.67
C LEU A 111 7.04 -0.30 9.43
N LYS A 112 7.74 -0.92 8.48
CA LYS A 112 7.66 -2.39 8.29
C LYS A 112 8.18 -3.13 9.52
N ASN A 113 9.29 -2.70 10.09
CA ASN A 113 9.83 -3.32 11.28
C ASN A 113 8.96 -3.04 12.53
N LEU A 114 8.43 -1.82 12.68
CA LEU A 114 7.51 -1.48 13.75
C LEU A 114 6.21 -2.32 13.69
N ALA A 115 5.74 -2.66 12.49
CA ALA A 115 4.59 -3.56 12.32
C ALA A 115 4.87 -4.99 12.81
N THR A 116 6.14 -5.41 12.80
CA THR A 116 6.55 -6.74 13.24
C THR A 116 6.97 -6.76 14.72
N HIS A 117 7.59 -5.67 15.17
CA HIS A 117 8.15 -5.50 16.51
C HIS A 117 7.70 -4.15 17.07
N SER A 118 6.78 -4.15 18.00
CA SER A 118 6.14 -2.92 18.54
C SER A 118 7.09 -1.97 19.27
N ASP A 119 8.24 -2.47 19.71
CA ASP A 119 9.31 -1.74 20.38
C ASP A 119 10.51 -1.45 19.48
N PHE A 120 10.30 -1.54 18.13
CA PHE A 120 11.37 -1.34 17.17
C PHE A 120 11.96 0.08 17.29
N SER A 121 13.25 0.13 17.50
CA SER A 121 14.07 1.35 17.54
C SER A 121 15.37 1.10 16.82
N VAL A 122 15.85 2.08 16.06
CA VAL A 122 17.09 1.97 15.30
C VAL A 122 17.67 3.36 15.04
N ASP A 123 19.00 3.45 15.03
CA ASP A 123 19.72 4.64 14.64
C ASP A 123 20.07 4.61 13.16
N PHE A 124 19.98 5.76 12.51
CA PHE A 124 20.29 5.91 11.10
C PHE A 124 21.62 6.64 10.89
N THR A 125 22.44 6.17 9.95
CA THR A 125 23.78 6.74 9.69
C THR A 125 23.76 8.16 9.13
N HIS A 126 22.64 8.58 8.53
CA HIS A 126 22.45 9.93 8.00
C HIS A 126 21.25 10.60 8.65
N PRO A 127 21.28 11.92 8.80
CA PRO A 127 20.16 12.65 9.39
C PRO A 127 18.90 12.49 8.52
N VAL A 128 17.81 12.18 9.18
CA VAL A 128 16.48 12.06 8.59
C VAL A 128 15.81 13.43 8.58
N ASP A 129 14.93 13.68 7.64
CA ASP A 129 14.12 14.90 7.60
C ASP A 129 13.36 15.08 8.94
N SER A 130 13.35 16.30 9.48
CA SER A 130 12.79 16.56 10.81
C SER A 130 11.30 16.24 10.92
N LYS A 131 10.52 16.45 9.85
CA LYS A 131 9.10 16.11 9.82
C LYS A 131 8.90 14.59 9.80
N LEU A 132 9.77 13.89 9.06
CA LEU A 132 9.76 12.43 9.07
C LEU A 132 10.17 11.89 10.44
N ALA A 133 11.24 12.40 11.04
CA ALA A 133 11.68 11.99 12.37
C ALA A 133 10.58 12.16 13.44
N ALA A 134 9.89 13.31 13.42
CA ALA A 134 8.76 13.57 14.30
C ALA A 134 7.61 12.59 14.06
N PHE A 135 7.27 12.30 12.79
CA PHE A 135 6.21 11.35 12.44
C PHE A 135 6.54 9.93 12.92
N LEU A 136 7.78 9.46 12.75
CA LEU A 136 8.17 8.11 13.16
C LEU A 136 8.09 7.88 14.69
N GLN A 137 8.22 8.94 15.47
CA GLN A 137 8.09 8.92 16.93
C GLN A 137 6.67 9.17 17.44
N ALA A 138 5.77 9.58 16.56
CA ALA A 138 4.40 9.95 16.88
C ALA A 138 3.44 8.75 16.77
N PRO A 139 2.30 8.75 17.51
CA PRO A 139 1.29 7.69 17.43
C PRO A 139 0.67 7.56 16.04
N GLU A 140 0.75 8.59 15.20
CA GLU A 140 0.27 8.59 13.82
C GLU A 140 0.99 7.55 12.95
N SER A 141 2.25 7.22 13.27
CA SER A 141 3.00 6.16 12.59
C SER A 141 2.35 4.80 12.79
N VAL A 142 1.92 4.49 14.01
CA VAL A 142 1.18 3.26 14.35
C VAL A 142 -0.22 3.29 13.74
N ALA A 143 -0.90 4.44 13.76
CA ALA A 143 -2.21 4.60 13.13
C ALA A 143 -2.16 4.32 11.63
N SER A 144 -1.09 4.72 10.93
CA SER A 144 -0.90 4.42 9.51
C SER A 144 -0.78 2.91 9.24
N LEU A 145 -0.14 2.17 10.15
CA LEU A 145 -0.01 0.71 10.04
C LEU A 145 -1.36 0.00 10.19
N HIS A 146 -2.21 0.45 11.12
CA HIS A 146 -3.59 -0.05 11.26
C HIS A 146 -4.42 0.24 10.01
N LYS A 147 -4.39 1.47 9.49
CA LYS A 147 -5.10 1.86 8.27
C LYS A 147 -4.65 1.06 7.05
N GLY A 148 -3.37 0.72 7.00
CA GLY A 148 -2.75 -0.03 5.92
C GLY A 148 -2.90 -1.54 6.00
N GLY A 149 -3.51 -2.06 7.07
CA GLY A 149 -3.68 -3.50 7.31
C GLY A 149 -2.37 -4.23 7.65
N ALA A 150 -1.35 -3.49 8.11
CA ALA A 150 -0.09 -4.06 8.57
C ALA A 150 -0.19 -4.57 10.03
N LEU A 151 -1.12 -4.01 10.80
CA LEU A 151 -1.42 -4.43 12.16
C LEU A 151 -2.89 -4.82 12.28
N ALA A 152 -3.19 -5.79 13.13
CA ALA A 152 -4.56 -6.10 13.50
C ALA A 152 -5.20 -4.89 14.23
N PRO A 153 -6.50 -4.60 14.02
CA PRO A 153 -7.17 -3.54 14.74
C PRO A 153 -7.14 -3.82 16.25
N PRO A 154 -6.86 -2.81 17.10
CA PRO A 154 -6.89 -2.98 18.54
C PRO A 154 -8.31 -3.38 18.96
N GLY A 155 -8.49 -4.55 19.53
CA GLY A 155 -9.76 -5.01 20.09
C GLY A 155 -10.56 -5.99 19.22
N GLY A 156 -10.06 -6.43 18.08
CA GLY A 156 -10.69 -7.48 17.28
C GLY A 156 -10.34 -8.88 17.80
N GLY A 157 -10.84 -9.26 18.95
CA GLY A 157 -10.87 -10.67 19.35
C GLY A 157 -11.73 -11.42 18.34
N SER A 158 -11.12 -12.29 17.57
CA SER A 158 -11.81 -13.23 16.68
C SER A 158 -12.77 -14.09 17.53
N ALA A 159 -14.05 -13.71 17.53
CA ALA A 159 -15.07 -14.68 17.82
C ALA A 159 -15.06 -15.69 16.68
N PRO A 160 -14.93 -17.01 16.94
CA PRO A 160 -15.13 -17.99 15.89
C PRO A 160 -16.60 -17.91 15.48
N GLU A 161 -16.86 -17.44 14.27
CA GLU A 161 -18.18 -17.60 13.65
C GLU A 161 -18.44 -19.10 13.50
N THR A 162 -19.11 -19.63 14.48
CA THR A 162 -19.79 -20.90 14.35
C THR A 162 -20.88 -20.74 13.30
N SER A 163 -20.53 -21.17 12.08
CA SER A 163 -21.43 -21.32 10.95
C SER A 163 -22.59 -22.23 11.36
N SER A 164 -23.66 -21.64 11.87
CA SER A 164 -24.95 -22.32 12.09
C SER A 164 -25.66 -22.39 10.75
N ARG A 165 -25.46 -23.53 10.11
CA ARG A 165 -26.13 -23.97 8.90
C ARG A 165 -27.61 -24.24 9.22
N ALA A 166 -28.45 -23.25 9.01
CA ALA A 166 -29.90 -23.46 8.98
C ALA A 166 -30.37 -23.64 7.54
N ALA A 167 -30.92 -24.82 7.27
CA ALA A 167 -31.47 -25.19 5.96
C ALA A 167 -32.74 -24.38 5.63
N PRO A 168 -33.03 -24.11 4.33
CA PRO A 168 -34.23 -23.42 3.93
C PRO A 168 -35.40 -24.40 3.83
N SER A 169 -36.47 -24.07 4.51
CA SER A 169 -37.79 -24.70 4.36
C SER A 169 -38.49 -24.09 3.14
N SER A 170 -38.99 -24.99 2.29
CA SER A 170 -39.81 -24.75 1.11
C SER A 170 -41.13 -24.09 1.46
N ALA A 171 -41.54 -23.08 0.71
CA ALA A 171 -42.95 -22.80 0.47
C ALA A 171 -43.16 -22.24 -0.95
N ARG A 172 -43.86 -23.03 -1.73
CA ARG A 172 -44.46 -22.71 -3.02
C ARG A 172 -45.47 -21.56 -2.88
N SER A 173 -45.46 -20.62 -3.85
CA SER A 173 -46.74 -20.11 -4.33
C SER A 173 -46.60 -19.65 -5.79
N ARG A 174 -47.42 -20.33 -6.58
CA ARG A 174 -47.74 -20.01 -7.97
C ARG A 174 -48.67 -18.81 -8.01
N ARG A 175 -48.54 -17.96 -9.03
CA ARG A 175 -49.57 -17.28 -9.83
C ARG A 175 -48.82 -16.46 -10.88
N ASP A 176 -48.91 -16.84 -12.10
CA ASP A 176 -49.97 -16.70 -13.10
C ASP A 176 -49.95 -15.33 -13.80
N ALA A 177 -49.61 -15.43 -15.11
CA ALA A 177 -50.15 -14.74 -16.29
C ALA A 177 -50.11 -13.18 -16.27
N THR A 178 -49.60 -12.50 -17.28
CA THR A 178 -50.01 -12.44 -18.66
C THR A 178 -49.09 -11.52 -19.49
N PRO A 179 -48.98 -11.69 -20.81
CA PRO A 179 -48.15 -10.87 -21.67
C PRO A 179 -48.92 -9.64 -22.20
N ARG A 180 -48.24 -8.56 -22.43
CA ARG A 180 -48.78 -7.44 -23.20
C ARG A 180 -47.79 -6.95 -24.24
N GLU A 181 -48.21 -7.15 -25.42
CA GLU A 181 -47.75 -6.73 -26.75
C GLU A 181 -47.62 -5.23 -26.93
N ARG A 182 -46.78 -4.95 -27.95
CA ARG A 182 -46.89 -3.85 -28.94
C ARG A 182 -46.56 -2.45 -28.47
N SER A 183 -45.67 -1.75 -29.14
CA SER A 183 -45.73 -1.08 -30.43
C SER A 183 -44.41 -0.40 -30.70
N SER A 184 -43.69 -0.63 -31.75
CA SER A 184 -43.79 -0.02 -33.09
C SER A 184 -43.47 1.49 -33.14
N ALA A 185 -42.51 1.77 -34.02
CA ALA A 185 -42.31 2.97 -34.87
C ALA A 185 -41.67 4.18 -34.15
N ALA A 186 -40.70 4.84 -34.69
CA ALA A 186 -40.45 5.30 -36.04
C ALA A 186 -39.04 5.91 -36.16
N ARG A 187 -38.35 5.56 -37.22
CA ARG A 187 -37.58 6.35 -38.17
C ARG A 187 -37.55 7.87 -37.89
N ARG A 188 -36.36 8.43 -37.95
CA ARG A 188 -36.10 9.59 -38.81
C ARG A 188 -34.61 9.68 -39.13
N ASP A 189 -34.35 9.41 -40.42
CA ASP A 189 -33.23 9.98 -41.15
C ASP A 189 -33.21 11.49 -41.00
N ARG A 190 -32.06 12.07 -40.95
CA ARG A 190 -31.74 13.31 -41.64
C ARG A 190 -30.22 13.40 -41.82
N ASP A 191 -29.90 13.29 -43.09
CA ASP A 191 -28.76 13.80 -43.80
C ASP A 191 -28.55 15.30 -43.55
N ASP A 192 -27.37 15.70 -44.00
CA ASP A 192 -26.92 17.01 -44.51
C ASP A 192 -26.19 17.94 -43.47
N ALA A 193 -24.99 18.10 -43.77
CA ALA A 193 -24.12 19.15 -44.28
C ALA A 193 -22.71 19.02 -43.67
#